data_8d0ace3c13644cf9cb9c45707fcfa58d
#
_entry.id   8d0ace3c13644cf9cb9c45707fcfa58d
#
_cell.length_a   1.000
_cell.length_b   1.000
_cell.length_c   1.000
_cell.angle_alpha   90.00
_cell.angle_beta   90.00
_cell.angle_gamma   90.00
#
_symmetry.space_group_name_H-M   'P 1'
#
loop_
_entity.id
_entity.type
_entity.pdbx_description
1 polymer ?
#
loop_
_entity_poly.entity_id
_entity_poly.type
_entity_poly.pdbx_seq_one_letter_code
_entity_poly.pdbx_strand_id
1 'polypeptide(L)'
;MTHGEVWTAAAGSGYAGKPRPAVVIQDDRFDATDSVTICAFTTDPTEAPLFRLVIEPSLQNGLHDVSSLMVDKITTVRRSKLGERVGRLSSEDMVRLDRAIVVFLGLAGS
;
A
#
# COMPACT_ATOMS: atom_id res chain seq x y z
N MET A 1 1.07 -4.52 12.97
CA MET A 1 0.79 -3.88 11.66
C MET A 1 0.67 -2.39 11.87
N THR A 2 1.72 -1.67 11.60
CA THR A 2 1.73 -0.23 11.82
C THR A 2 1.71 0.54 10.51
N HIS A 3 1.24 1.76 10.57
CA HIS A 3 1.15 2.68 9.44
C HIS A 3 2.50 2.78 8.71
N GLY A 4 2.49 2.55 7.41
CA GLY A 4 3.69 2.60 6.57
C GLY A 4 4.43 1.29 6.41
N GLU A 5 4.08 0.26 7.18
CA GLU A 5 4.70 -1.06 6.98
C GLU A 5 4.24 -1.70 5.68
N VAL A 6 5.16 -2.44 5.05
CA VAL A 6 4.87 -3.22 3.86
C VAL A 6 4.67 -4.67 4.27
N TRP A 7 3.52 -5.23 3.92
CA TRP A 7 3.16 -6.60 4.23
C TRP A 7 2.74 -7.32 2.94
N THR A 8 2.92 -8.63 2.89
CA THR A 8 2.30 -9.41 1.82
C THR A 8 0.82 -9.52 2.13
N ALA A 9 0.00 -9.37 1.10
CA ALA A 9 -1.45 -9.50 1.21
C ALA A 9 -1.93 -10.58 0.26
N ALA A 10 -2.82 -11.44 0.74
CA ALA A 10 -3.41 -12.47 -0.09
C ALA A 10 -4.20 -11.81 -1.20
N ALA A 11 -3.93 -12.23 -2.44
CA ALA A 11 -4.68 -11.76 -3.59
C ALA A 11 -6.12 -12.24 -3.48
N GLY A 12 -7.04 -11.40 -3.95
CA GLY A 12 -8.43 -11.82 -4.09
C GLY A 12 -8.57 -12.96 -5.07
N SER A 13 -9.77 -13.54 -5.13
CA SER A 13 -10.07 -14.61 -6.08
C SER A 13 -9.71 -14.19 -7.50
N GLY A 14 -8.93 -15.00 -8.19
CA GLY A 14 -8.55 -14.73 -9.58
C GLY A 14 -7.06 -14.56 -9.83
N TYR A 15 -6.27 -14.40 -8.80
CA TYR A 15 -4.83 -14.42 -8.94
C TYR A 15 -4.33 -15.67 -8.28
N ALA A 16 -3.96 -16.65 -8.95
CA ALA A 16 -3.39 -17.94 -8.52
C ALA A 16 -2.81 -17.98 -7.07
N GLY A 17 -3.44 -17.31 -6.12
CA GLY A 17 -3.06 -17.32 -4.71
C GLY A 17 -1.74 -16.68 -4.36
N LYS A 18 -1.10 -15.97 -5.28
CA LYS A 18 0.22 -15.39 -5.03
C LYS A 18 0.09 -14.09 -4.25
N PRO A 19 0.62 -14.01 -3.01
CA PRO A 19 0.56 -12.79 -2.22
C PRO A 19 1.31 -11.65 -2.89
N ARG A 20 0.82 -10.42 -2.73
CA ARG A 20 1.45 -9.24 -3.26
C ARG A 20 1.73 -8.25 -2.14
N PRO A 21 2.79 -7.43 -2.27
CA PRO A 21 3.07 -6.44 -1.23
C PRO A 21 2.02 -5.33 -1.21
N ALA A 22 1.77 -4.84 -0.02
CA ALA A 22 0.84 -3.74 0.21
C ALA A 22 1.32 -2.92 1.41
N VAL A 23 0.98 -1.64 1.41
CA VAL A 23 1.33 -0.73 2.50
C VAL A 23 0.14 -0.57 3.44
N VAL A 24 0.37 -0.68 4.74
CA VAL A 24 -0.65 -0.39 5.74
C VAL A 24 -0.79 1.13 5.82
N ILE A 25 -1.99 1.62 5.48
CA ILE A 25 -2.26 3.06 5.50
C ILE A 25 -3.17 3.48 6.64
N GLN A 26 -3.70 2.51 7.39
CA GLN A 26 -4.51 2.79 8.56
C GLN A 26 -3.67 3.39 9.67
N ASP A 27 -4.20 4.40 10.33
CA ASP A 27 -3.52 5.04 11.46
C ASP A 27 -3.41 4.06 12.63
N ASP A 28 -2.29 4.12 13.36
CA ASP A 28 -2.00 3.19 14.45
C ASP A 28 -3.02 3.25 15.59
N ARG A 29 -3.73 4.37 15.72
CA ARG A 29 -4.80 4.50 16.72
C ARG A 29 -5.94 3.50 16.50
N PHE A 30 -6.05 2.94 15.30
CA PHE A 30 -7.11 2.00 14.95
C PHE A 30 -6.59 0.57 14.79
N ASP A 31 -5.51 0.23 15.47
CA ASP A 31 -4.86 -1.07 15.31
C ASP A 31 -5.62 -2.23 15.92
N ALA A 32 -6.67 -1.96 16.68
CA ALA A 32 -7.49 -3.00 17.32
C ALA A 32 -8.67 -3.49 16.45
N THR A 33 -8.84 -2.94 15.25
CA THR A 33 -9.92 -3.40 14.37
C THR A 33 -9.61 -4.76 13.75
N ASP A 34 -10.64 -5.53 13.43
CA ASP A 34 -10.48 -6.86 12.81
C ASP A 34 -9.95 -6.79 11.39
N SER A 35 -10.11 -5.66 10.75
CA SER A 35 -9.64 -5.44 9.39
C SER A 35 -8.62 -4.31 9.34
N VAL A 36 -7.92 -4.22 8.22
CA VAL A 36 -6.89 -3.20 8.01
C VAL A 36 -7.00 -2.63 6.61
N THR A 37 -6.84 -1.32 6.51
CA THR A 37 -6.89 -0.63 5.23
C THR A 37 -5.48 -0.54 4.64
N ILE A 38 -5.36 -0.94 3.40
CA ILE A 38 -4.08 -1.08 2.71
C ILE A 38 -4.11 -0.46 1.33
N CYS A 39 -2.92 -0.14 0.83
CA CYS A 39 -2.70 0.29 -0.55
C CYS A 39 -1.73 -0.69 -1.19
N ALA A 40 -2.20 -1.44 -2.16
CA ALA A 40 -1.39 -2.50 -2.77
C ALA A 40 -0.44 -1.96 -3.83
N PHE A 41 0.65 -2.69 -4.04
CA PHE A 41 1.58 -2.43 -5.13
C PHE A 41 1.20 -3.21 -6.38
N THR A 42 1.61 -2.69 -7.52
CA THR A 42 1.56 -3.41 -8.80
C THR A 42 2.85 -3.19 -9.55
N THR A 43 3.25 -4.18 -10.34
CA THR A 43 4.38 -4.03 -11.26
C THR A 43 3.93 -3.60 -12.65
N ASP A 44 2.63 -3.41 -12.86
CA ASP A 44 2.06 -2.91 -14.11
C ASP A 44 2.64 -1.52 -14.39
N PRO A 45 3.26 -1.29 -15.57
CA PRO A 45 3.90 -0.02 -15.89
C PRO A 45 2.95 1.11 -16.32
N THR A 46 1.66 0.96 -16.09
CA THR A 46 0.69 2.00 -16.45
C THR A 46 1.11 3.35 -15.88
N GLU A 47 1.19 4.36 -16.74
CA GLU A 47 1.52 5.71 -16.34
C GLU A 47 0.26 6.47 -15.92
N ALA A 48 0.17 6.75 -14.63
CA ALA A 48 -0.93 7.53 -14.06
C ALA A 48 -0.41 8.22 -12.79
N PRO A 49 0.48 9.22 -12.94
CA PRO A 49 1.25 9.75 -11.82
C PRO A 49 0.43 10.35 -10.68
N LEU A 50 -0.83 10.73 -10.93
CA LEU A 50 -1.67 11.29 -9.88
C LEU A 50 -2.17 10.22 -8.90
N PHE A 51 -2.29 8.95 -9.33
CA PHE A 51 -2.79 7.89 -8.45
C PHE A 51 -2.02 6.57 -8.57
N ARG A 52 -0.91 6.56 -9.28
CA ARG A 52 0.02 5.42 -9.35
C ARG A 52 1.40 5.94 -9.01
N LEU A 53 1.83 5.72 -7.77
CA LEU A 53 3.11 6.25 -7.29
C LEU A 53 4.20 5.22 -7.48
N VAL A 54 5.22 5.57 -8.24
CA VAL A 54 6.38 4.69 -8.47
C VAL A 54 7.26 4.71 -7.23
N ILE A 55 7.57 3.51 -6.73
CA ILE A 55 8.44 3.30 -5.57
C ILE A 55 9.62 2.44 -6.01
N GLU A 56 10.82 2.95 -5.79
CA GLU A 56 12.05 2.20 -6.07
C GLU A 56 12.31 1.18 -4.97
N PRO A 57 12.79 -0.04 -5.32
CA PRO A 57 13.14 -1.03 -4.31
C PRO A 57 14.25 -0.52 -3.40
N SER A 58 14.17 -0.87 -2.13
CA SER A 58 15.21 -0.54 -1.16
C SER A 58 15.28 -1.64 -0.11
N LEU A 59 16.36 -1.67 0.65
CA LEU A 59 16.47 -2.58 1.78
C LEU A 59 15.39 -2.29 2.82
N GLN A 60 15.04 -1.01 2.97
CA GLN A 60 14.04 -0.60 3.94
C GLN A 60 12.64 -1.06 3.56
N ASN A 61 12.23 -0.91 2.31
CA ASN A 61 10.87 -1.27 1.90
C ASN A 61 10.72 -2.75 1.52
N GLY A 62 11.81 -3.45 1.27
CA GLY A 62 11.80 -4.88 0.99
C GLY A 62 11.23 -5.27 -0.37
N LEU A 63 10.99 -4.33 -1.25
CA LEU A 63 10.49 -4.64 -2.60
C LEU A 63 11.61 -5.25 -3.44
N HIS A 64 11.25 -6.15 -4.35
CA HIS A 64 12.20 -6.76 -5.29
C HIS A 64 12.31 -5.96 -6.59
N ASP A 65 11.19 -5.39 -7.03
CA ASP A 65 11.10 -4.69 -8.31
C ASP A 65 10.54 -3.29 -8.13
N VAL A 66 10.84 -2.41 -9.07
CA VAL A 66 10.15 -1.12 -9.15
C VAL A 66 8.65 -1.39 -9.25
N SER A 67 7.89 -0.78 -8.36
CA SER A 67 6.45 -1.02 -8.26
C SER A 67 5.72 0.29 -8.09
N SER A 68 4.43 0.28 -8.40
CA SER A 68 3.59 1.47 -8.20
C SER A 68 2.53 1.19 -7.15
N LEU A 69 2.32 2.14 -6.26
CA LEU A 69 1.21 2.10 -5.31
C LEU A 69 -0.08 2.47 -6.03
N MET A 70 -1.08 1.62 -5.88
CA MET A 70 -2.39 1.81 -6.53
C MET A 70 -3.32 2.61 -5.63
N VAL A 71 -3.12 3.93 -5.62
CA VAL A 71 -3.92 4.83 -4.77
C VAL A 71 -5.41 4.77 -5.14
N ASP A 72 -5.71 4.48 -6.40
CA ASP A 72 -7.09 4.32 -6.88
C ASP A 72 -7.75 3.02 -6.42
N LYS A 73 -7.00 2.12 -5.80
CA LYS A 73 -7.49 0.81 -5.37
C LYS A 73 -7.21 0.53 -3.90
N ILE A 74 -7.29 1.56 -3.07
CA ILE A 74 -7.22 1.39 -1.63
C ILE A 74 -8.37 0.48 -1.21
N THR A 75 -8.08 -0.47 -0.35
CA THR A 75 -9.07 -1.44 0.09
C THR A 75 -8.86 -1.82 1.55
N THR A 76 -9.90 -2.36 2.16
CA THR A 76 -9.85 -2.85 3.53
C THR A 76 -10.04 -4.36 3.50
N VAL A 77 -9.13 -5.07 4.14
CA VAL A 77 -9.13 -6.53 4.19
C VAL A 77 -9.06 -6.99 5.64
N ARG A 78 -9.44 -8.23 5.88
CA ARG A 78 -9.25 -8.83 7.21
C ARG A 78 -7.77 -8.95 7.49
N ARG A 79 -7.36 -8.75 8.75
CA ARG A 79 -5.94 -8.88 9.13
C ARG A 79 -5.36 -10.23 8.78
N SER A 80 -6.18 -11.28 8.80
CA SER A 80 -5.75 -12.63 8.42
C SER A 80 -5.30 -12.74 6.96
N LYS A 81 -5.62 -11.75 6.11
CA LYS A 81 -5.16 -11.72 4.72
C LYS A 81 -3.73 -11.21 4.60
N LEU A 82 -3.19 -10.58 5.63
CA LEU A 82 -1.79 -10.15 5.63
C LEU A 82 -0.93 -11.30 6.12
N GLY A 83 0.14 -11.58 5.36
CA GLY A 83 1.01 -12.72 5.65
C GLY A 83 2.26 -12.34 6.42
N GLU A 84 3.21 -11.73 5.75
CA GLU A 84 4.51 -11.41 6.31
C GLU A 84 4.84 -9.94 6.16
N ARG A 85 5.51 -9.39 7.18
CA ARG A 85 6.05 -8.06 7.07
C ARG A 85 7.31 -8.12 6.20
N VAL A 86 7.33 -7.30 5.16
CA VAL A 86 8.42 -7.26 4.18
C VAL A 86 9.36 -6.10 4.45
N GLY A 87 8.82 -5.00 4.93
CA GLY A 87 9.61 -3.80 5.19
C GLY A 87 8.73 -2.62 5.61
N ARG A 88 9.22 -1.44 5.30
CA ARG A 88 8.53 -0.18 5.62
C ARG A 88 8.86 0.86 4.57
N LEU A 89 7.90 1.67 4.17
CA LEU A 89 8.17 2.80 3.30
C LEU A 89 9.01 3.85 4.04
N SER A 90 9.85 4.55 3.27
CA SER A 90 10.58 5.70 3.80
C SER A 90 9.61 6.82 4.18
N SER A 91 10.07 7.74 5.03
CA SER A 91 9.27 8.91 5.38
C SER A 91 8.91 9.74 4.16
N GLU A 92 9.84 9.85 3.20
CA GLU A 92 9.59 10.59 1.96
C GLU A 92 8.48 9.94 1.14
N ASP A 93 8.52 8.62 0.98
CA ASP A 93 7.52 7.90 0.22
C ASP A 93 6.16 7.93 0.92
N MET A 94 6.15 7.91 2.26
CA MET A 94 4.90 8.06 3.01
C MET A 94 4.27 9.43 2.80
N VAL A 95 5.06 10.49 2.75
CA VAL A 95 4.55 11.84 2.46
C VAL A 95 3.94 11.87 1.06
N ARG A 96 4.61 11.29 0.08
CA ARG A 96 4.09 11.20 -1.29
C ARG A 96 2.75 10.45 -1.34
N LEU A 97 2.68 9.32 -0.63
CA LEU A 97 1.47 8.51 -0.57
C LEU A 97 0.33 9.26 0.11
N ASP A 98 0.60 9.87 1.25
CA ASP A 98 -0.42 10.61 2.00
C ASP A 98 -1.01 11.74 1.15
N ARG A 99 -0.16 12.47 0.43
CA ARG A 99 -0.61 13.54 -0.47
C ARG A 99 -1.47 13.00 -1.60
N ALA A 100 -1.06 11.88 -2.19
CA ALA A 100 -1.81 11.27 -3.27
C ALA A 100 -3.18 10.79 -2.80
N ILE A 101 -3.27 10.24 -1.61
CA ILE A 101 -4.54 9.80 -1.01
C ILE A 101 -5.47 10.99 -0.79
N VAL A 102 -4.95 12.07 -0.22
CA VAL A 102 -5.73 13.27 0.04
C VAL A 102 -6.30 13.84 -1.26
N VAL A 103 -5.48 13.89 -2.30
CA VAL A 103 -5.90 14.38 -3.62
C VAL A 103 -6.93 13.44 -4.24
N PHE A 104 -6.65 12.14 -4.24
CA PHE A 104 -7.54 11.15 -4.87
C PHE A 104 -8.92 11.13 -4.22
N LEU A 105 -8.96 11.25 -2.90
CA LEU A 105 -10.23 11.24 -2.17
C LEU A 105 -10.94 12.59 -2.14
N GLY A 106 -10.35 13.61 -2.76
CA GLY A 106 -10.96 14.93 -2.80
C GLY A 106 -10.88 15.69 -1.48
N LEU A 107 -9.95 15.33 -0.61
CA LEU A 107 -9.82 15.95 0.71
C LEU A 107 -8.83 17.13 0.71
N ALA A 108 -8.25 17.45 -0.43
CA ALA A 108 -7.26 18.52 -0.53
C ALA A 108 -7.87 19.92 -0.53
N GLY A 109 -9.16 20.02 -0.35
CA GLY A 109 -9.80 21.29 0.02
C GLY A 109 -10.06 22.28 -1.11
N SER A 110 -10.36 21.82 -2.30
CA SER A 110 -10.64 22.85 -3.31
C SER A 110 -11.65 22.49 -4.31
#